data_cb537514fee3782a1741409ce705d737
#
_entry.id   cb537514fee3782a1741409ce705d737
#
_cell.length_a   1.000
_cell.length_b   1.000
_cell.length_c   1.000
_cell.angle_alpha   90.00
_cell.angle_beta   90.00
_cell.angle_gamma   90.00
#
_symmetry.space_group_name_H-M   'P 1'
#
loop_
_entity.id
_entity.type
_entity.pdbx_description
1 polymer ?
#
loop_
_entity_poly.entity_id
_entity_poly.type
_entity_poly.pdbx_seq_one_letter_code
_entity_poly.pdbx_strand_id
1 'polypeptide(L)'
;MKNVILLSLLLFLSVFVYGQQQYTTTNKEAIKYFALANQSIDEHQYDQAIAQLQKAIGEDNNFIEAHAQLGDIMHLQRNNKGAVEEFRKVIALNPDFSRAVYIKIADMEISESLYPDALKHLQKYLSYAGITEQNKFYAQKLIKDCIFSMEALQHPIAFKPINMGPNINTAADEYSPVSTADDKTIIYTRQIALNEDFYQSSKVNNEWQKSTYLSDKINTPNYNEGSESISQDGKFLFFTGCNRPDGRGRCDIYVAQKKGDDWGKPFDLSPPVNTAGWESQPSISADGRTLYFVSNRKGGYGGYDIWKSTLTEKGWGEPENLGPNINTSYNEQSPFIHPDDSTLYFCSNGWPGMGGQDLFVSRLGKDGKWQVPKNLGYPINTNGDESGLSLTANGNFAFFSSNKLDGYGGFDIYTFEMPPELRPHIVTYVKGFVSDAKTRQPLESAVEIIALESNKSVYQDYSSGDRGDFLATISAGKNYGLNISKPGYLFYSENFSLVGHTSSNPFNITVLLEPIEVGNKVILKNIFFDTNKYQLELESRSELQKLIEFMALNPTVHIEISGHTDNVGNDELNKTLSENRAKSVYDYLISGKVDPSRMIYKGYGKTMPIAPNITDEDRAKNRRTEFKIIAK
;
A
#
# COMPACT_ATOMS: atom_id res chain seq x y z
N MET A 1 -14.09 -15.13 6.35
CA MET A 1 -14.99 -13.99 6.17
C MET A 1 -16.47 -14.41 6.04
N LYS A 2 -17.09 -14.89 7.11
CA LYS A 2 -18.52 -15.24 7.14
C LYS A 2 -19.33 -14.36 8.10
N ASN A 3 -18.89 -13.15 8.44
CA ASN A 3 -19.60 -12.28 9.40
C ASN A 3 -19.36 -10.79 9.16
N VAL A 4 -19.45 -10.29 7.95
CA VAL A 4 -19.46 -8.84 7.68
C VAL A 4 -20.52 -8.47 6.66
N ILE A 5 -21.57 -9.24 6.53
CA ILE A 5 -22.83 -8.72 6.01
C ILE A 5 -23.87 -8.92 7.12
N LEU A 6 -23.64 -8.26 8.25
CA LEU A 6 -24.72 -7.74 9.05
C LEU A 6 -24.96 -6.30 8.59
N LEU A 7 -25.24 -6.13 7.29
CA LEU A 7 -26.15 -5.07 6.92
C LEU A 7 -27.41 -5.38 7.70
N SER A 8 -27.72 -4.52 8.64
CA SER A 8 -28.93 -4.51 9.40
C SER A 8 -30.11 -4.82 8.49
N LEU A 9 -30.43 -6.13 8.34
CA LEU A 9 -31.81 -6.52 8.16
C LEU A 9 -32.51 -5.98 9.42
N LEU A 10 -32.92 -4.73 9.39
CA LEU A 10 -34.03 -4.28 10.16
C LEU A 10 -35.21 -5.10 9.67
N LEU A 11 -35.30 -6.31 10.23
CA LEU A 11 -36.55 -7.00 10.41
C LEU A 11 -37.45 -5.99 11.13
N PHE A 12 -38.23 -5.24 10.36
CA PHE A 12 -39.46 -4.68 10.86
C PHE A 12 -40.34 -5.88 11.21
N LEU A 13 -40.10 -6.46 12.37
CA LEU A 13 -41.14 -7.08 13.17
C LEU A 13 -42.11 -5.94 13.51
N SER A 14 -42.98 -5.58 12.57
CA SER A 14 -44.22 -4.90 12.88
C SER A 14 -44.97 -5.90 13.79
N VAL A 15 -45.06 -5.56 15.05
CA VAL A 15 -46.05 -6.16 15.98
C VAL A 15 -47.40 -5.92 15.33
N PHE A 16 -47.92 -6.94 14.62
CA PHE A 16 -49.24 -6.91 14.05
C PHE A 16 -50.25 -7.02 15.20
N VAL A 17 -50.89 -5.92 15.50
CA VAL A 17 -52.21 -5.93 16.12
C VAL A 17 -53.12 -6.69 15.16
N TYR A 18 -53.81 -7.71 15.62
CA TYR A 18 -54.77 -8.54 14.89
C TYR A 18 -55.90 -7.70 14.28
N GLY A 19 -55.67 -7.07 13.16
CA GLY A 19 -56.65 -6.63 12.18
C GLY A 19 -56.54 -7.62 11.00
N GLN A 20 -57.63 -8.06 10.45
CA GLN A 20 -57.67 -8.95 9.27
C GLN A 20 -56.75 -8.39 8.19
N GLN A 21 -55.63 -9.04 7.92
CA GLN A 21 -54.69 -8.65 6.88
C GLN A 21 -55.40 -8.88 5.55
N GLN A 22 -55.76 -7.82 4.84
CA GLN A 22 -56.44 -7.91 3.55
C GLN A 22 -55.36 -8.16 2.48
N TYR A 23 -55.28 -9.41 2.02
CA TYR A 23 -54.38 -9.79 0.92
C TYR A 23 -54.93 -9.28 -0.42
N THR A 24 -54.04 -9.17 -1.41
CA THR A 24 -54.43 -8.85 -2.79
C THR A 24 -55.18 -9.96 -3.47
N THR A 25 -55.16 -11.19 -2.91
CA THR A 25 -55.95 -12.34 -3.36
C THR A 25 -57.10 -12.64 -2.43
N THR A 26 -58.19 -13.18 -2.97
CA THR A 26 -59.32 -13.79 -2.25
C THR A 26 -59.31 -15.32 -2.35
N ASN A 27 -58.35 -15.92 -3.09
CA ASN A 27 -58.25 -17.36 -3.29
C ASN A 27 -57.79 -18.03 -1.98
N LYS A 28 -58.65 -18.86 -1.39
CA LYS A 28 -58.41 -19.50 -0.10
C LYS A 28 -57.25 -20.50 -0.14
N GLU A 29 -57.03 -21.22 -1.23
CA GLU A 29 -55.91 -22.17 -1.36
C GLU A 29 -54.61 -21.39 -1.54
N ALA A 30 -54.57 -20.28 -2.28
CA ALA A 30 -53.42 -19.42 -2.38
C ALA A 30 -53.03 -18.87 -0.99
N ILE A 31 -53.99 -18.36 -0.21
CA ILE A 31 -53.76 -17.85 1.17
C ILE A 31 -53.23 -18.95 2.09
N LYS A 32 -53.76 -20.18 1.98
CA LYS A 32 -53.30 -21.34 2.76
C LYS A 32 -51.84 -21.67 2.46
N TYR A 33 -51.45 -21.76 1.19
CA TYR A 33 -50.08 -22.03 0.81
C TYR A 33 -49.13 -20.90 1.23
N PHE A 34 -49.57 -19.65 1.17
CA PHE A 34 -48.82 -18.49 1.64
C PHE A 34 -48.61 -18.54 3.17
N ALA A 35 -49.61 -18.94 3.95
CA ALA A 35 -49.45 -19.12 5.40
C ALA A 35 -48.47 -20.26 5.75
N LEU A 36 -48.50 -21.37 5.00
CA LEU A 36 -47.52 -22.46 5.15
C LEU A 36 -46.10 -22.01 4.78
N ALA A 37 -45.97 -21.18 3.76
CA ALA A 37 -44.67 -20.59 3.40
C ALA A 37 -44.10 -19.71 4.53
N ASN A 38 -44.95 -18.90 5.15
CA ASN A 38 -44.55 -18.08 6.30
C ASN A 38 -44.03 -18.96 7.46
N GLN A 39 -44.74 -20.05 7.77
CA GLN A 39 -44.27 -20.99 8.79
C GLN A 39 -42.90 -21.59 8.43
N SER A 40 -42.69 -22.00 7.17
CA SER A 40 -41.40 -22.54 6.71
C SER A 40 -40.29 -21.50 6.76
N ILE A 41 -40.58 -20.21 6.55
CA ILE A 41 -39.63 -19.10 6.68
C ILE A 41 -39.21 -18.94 8.15
N ASP A 42 -40.17 -18.95 9.08
CA ASP A 42 -39.90 -18.85 10.51
C ASP A 42 -39.04 -20.04 11.02
N GLU A 43 -39.20 -21.21 10.41
CA GLU A 43 -38.41 -22.41 10.66
C GLU A 43 -37.07 -22.45 9.88
N HIS A 44 -36.74 -21.42 9.09
CA HIS A 44 -35.54 -21.33 8.23
C HIS A 44 -35.47 -22.42 7.13
N GLN A 45 -36.63 -22.98 6.73
CA GLN A 45 -36.76 -24.01 5.68
C GLN A 45 -37.05 -23.34 4.33
N TYR A 46 -36.06 -22.61 3.81
CA TYR A 46 -36.27 -21.73 2.65
C TYR A 46 -36.67 -22.45 1.36
N ASP A 47 -36.13 -23.65 1.09
CA ASP A 47 -36.52 -24.44 -0.10
C ASP A 47 -38.01 -24.85 -0.04
N GLN A 48 -38.51 -25.21 1.13
CA GLN A 48 -39.89 -25.52 1.36
C GLN A 48 -40.80 -24.30 1.22
N ALA A 49 -40.32 -23.15 1.75
CA ALA A 49 -41.02 -21.86 1.61
C ALA A 49 -41.16 -21.47 0.13
N ILE A 50 -40.12 -21.60 -0.68
CA ILE A 50 -40.16 -21.35 -2.14
C ILE A 50 -41.20 -22.23 -2.82
N ALA A 51 -41.20 -23.54 -2.54
CA ALA A 51 -42.16 -24.47 -3.14
C ALA A 51 -43.61 -24.13 -2.77
N GLN A 52 -43.84 -23.64 -1.56
CA GLN A 52 -45.18 -23.24 -1.10
C GLN A 52 -45.61 -21.89 -1.70
N LEU A 53 -44.71 -20.91 -1.82
CA LEU A 53 -44.96 -19.64 -2.49
C LEU A 53 -45.27 -19.86 -3.97
N GLN A 54 -44.56 -20.74 -4.65
CA GLN A 54 -44.84 -21.10 -6.05
C GLN A 54 -46.22 -21.75 -6.20
N LYS A 55 -46.66 -22.58 -5.24
CA LYS A 55 -48.03 -23.12 -5.21
C LYS A 55 -49.06 -22.01 -4.97
N ALA A 56 -48.82 -21.09 -4.04
CA ALA A 56 -49.71 -19.95 -3.81
C ALA A 56 -49.88 -19.09 -5.09
N ILE A 57 -48.79 -18.82 -5.81
CA ILE A 57 -48.77 -18.11 -7.08
C ILE A 57 -49.48 -18.93 -8.19
N GLY A 58 -49.31 -20.25 -8.17
CA GLY A 58 -50.02 -21.16 -9.09
C GLY A 58 -51.53 -21.13 -8.94
N GLU A 59 -52.03 -20.93 -7.69
CA GLU A 59 -53.48 -20.79 -7.41
C GLU A 59 -54.00 -19.39 -7.77
N ASP A 60 -53.17 -18.35 -7.60
CA ASP A 60 -53.49 -16.98 -8.00
C ASP A 60 -52.22 -16.23 -8.42
N ASN A 61 -52.04 -16.06 -9.73
CA ASN A 61 -50.89 -15.40 -10.31
C ASN A 61 -50.84 -13.88 -10.06
N ASN A 62 -51.89 -13.31 -9.51
CA ASN A 62 -51.98 -11.89 -9.12
C ASN A 62 -51.74 -11.67 -7.62
N PHE A 63 -51.34 -12.72 -6.88
CA PHE A 63 -51.06 -12.64 -5.44
C PHE A 63 -49.74 -11.90 -5.18
N ILE A 64 -49.81 -10.58 -5.05
CA ILE A 64 -48.66 -9.68 -5.02
C ILE A 64 -47.76 -9.99 -3.83
N GLU A 65 -48.30 -10.26 -2.64
CA GLU A 65 -47.58 -10.60 -1.43
C GLU A 65 -46.76 -11.88 -1.60
N ALA A 66 -47.27 -12.87 -2.31
CA ALA A 66 -46.56 -14.12 -2.58
C ALA A 66 -45.36 -13.89 -3.53
N HIS A 67 -45.54 -13.09 -4.58
CA HIS A 67 -44.43 -12.68 -5.43
C HIS A 67 -43.37 -11.88 -4.68
N ALA A 68 -43.77 -10.91 -3.84
CA ALA A 68 -42.85 -10.10 -3.05
C ALA A 68 -42.00 -10.96 -2.10
N GLN A 69 -42.66 -11.90 -1.39
CA GLN A 69 -41.98 -12.78 -0.45
C GLN A 69 -41.09 -13.83 -1.15
N LEU A 70 -41.51 -14.33 -2.29
CA LEU A 70 -40.69 -15.23 -3.12
C LEU A 70 -39.40 -14.50 -3.57
N GLY A 71 -39.51 -13.24 -4.00
CA GLY A 71 -38.38 -12.41 -4.36
C GLY A 71 -37.43 -12.21 -3.16
N ASP A 72 -37.94 -11.91 -1.96
CA ASP A 72 -37.15 -11.77 -0.74
C ASP A 72 -36.38 -13.06 -0.38
N ILE A 73 -37.02 -14.22 -0.47
CA ILE A 73 -36.37 -15.50 -0.15
C ILE A 73 -35.33 -15.91 -1.21
N MET A 74 -35.62 -15.69 -2.48
CA MET A 74 -34.65 -15.94 -3.56
C MET A 74 -33.39 -15.07 -3.39
N HIS A 75 -33.56 -13.80 -3.04
CA HIS A 75 -32.43 -12.92 -2.72
C HIS A 75 -31.62 -13.44 -1.52
N LEU A 76 -32.28 -13.87 -0.44
CA LEU A 76 -31.62 -14.45 0.72
C LEU A 76 -30.78 -15.68 0.36
N GLN A 77 -31.24 -16.46 -0.63
CA GLN A 77 -30.51 -17.61 -1.20
C GLN A 77 -29.52 -17.23 -2.30
N ARG A 78 -29.25 -15.96 -2.51
CA ARG A 78 -28.34 -15.42 -3.56
C ARG A 78 -28.79 -15.71 -5.02
N ASN A 79 -30.06 -16.03 -5.22
CA ASN A 79 -30.67 -16.11 -6.54
C ASN A 79 -31.23 -14.74 -6.95
N ASN A 80 -30.33 -13.76 -7.17
CA ASN A 80 -30.73 -12.38 -7.48
C ASN A 80 -31.52 -12.30 -8.79
N LYS A 81 -31.15 -13.09 -9.80
CA LYS A 81 -31.87 -13.14 -11.07
C LYS A 81 -33.35 -13.53 -10.91
N GLY A 82 -33.63 -14.59 -10.16
CA GLY A 82 -35.00 -15.00 -9.84
C GLY A 82 -35.74 -13.95 -9.02
N ALA A 83 -35.08 -13.34 -8.06
CA ALA A 83 -35.65 -12.27 -7.23
C ALA A 83 -36.05 -11.03 -8.05
N VAL A 84 -35.22 -10.59 -9.00
CA VAL A 84 -35.54 -9.49 -9.94
C VAL A 84 -36.80 -9.82 -10.75
N GLU A 85 -36.94 -11.04 -11.27
CA GLU A 85 -38.13 -11.46 -12.02
C GLU A 85 -39.39 -11.36 -11.16
N GLU A 86 -39.37 -11.83 -9.92
CA GLU A 86 -40.50 -11.77 -9.01
C GLU A 86 -40.85 -10.33 -8.60
N PHE A 87 -39.90 -9.49 -8.29
CA PHE A 87 -40.16 -8.06 -7.97
C PHE A 87 -40.66 -7.28 -9.19
N ARG A 88 -40.23 -7.60 -10.40
CA ARG A 88 -40.81 -7.02 -11.64
C ARG A 88 -42.29 -7.36 -11.78
N LYS A 89 -42.71 -8.57 -11.39
CA LYS A 89 -44.15 -8.94 -11.36
C LYS A 89 -44.91 -8.13 -10.31
N VAL A 90 -44.33 -7.92 -9.10
CA VAL A 90 -44.94 -7.07 -8.09
C VAL A 90 -45.19 -5.67 -8.63
N ILE A 91 -44.19 -5.05 -9.27
CA ILE A 91 -44.31 -3.71 -9.87
C ILE A 91 -45.33 -3.68 -11.01
N ALA A 92 -45.36 -4.69 -11.83
CA ALA A 92 -46.29 -4.79 -12.95
C ALA A 92 -47.75 -4.94 -12.48
N LEU A 93 -47.99 -5.70 -11.40
CA LEU A 93 -49.33 -5.91 -10.83
C LEU A 93 -49.83 -4.66 -10.07
N ASN A 94 -48.97 -4.04 -9.27
CA ASN A 94 -49.27 -2.80 -8.57
C ASN A 94 -48.02 -1.96 -8.33
N PRO A 95 -47.77 -0.92 -9.13
CA PRO A 95 -46.60 -0.05 -8.97
C PRO A 95 -46.48 0.64 -7.61
N ASP A 96 -47.59 0.85 -6.91
CA ASP A 96 -47.62 1.54 -5.62
C ASP A 96 -47.81 0.58 -4.42
N PHE A 97 -47.69 -0.76 -4.64
CA PHE A 97 -47.82 -1.77 -3.60
C PHE A 97 -46.87 -1.53 -2.43
N SER A 98 -45.60 -1.33 -2.72
CA SER A 98 -44.60 -0.96 -1.70
C SER A 98 -43.41 -0.22 -2.31
N ARG A 99 -43.14 0.98 -1.81
CA ARG A 99 -41.94 1.75 -2.21
C ARG A 99 -40.63 1.00 -1.95
N ALA A 100 -40.58 0.11 -0.93
CA ALA A 100 -39.40 -0.66 -0.59
C ALA A 100 -38.99 -1.65 -1.71
N VAL A 101 -39.94 -2.07 -2.54
CA VAL A 101 -39.65 -2.96 -3.68
C VAL A 101 -38.70 -2.29 -4.66
N TYR A 102 -38.81 -0.99 -4.88
CA TYR A 102 -37.99 -0.27 -5.85
C TYR A 102 -36.51 -0.18 -5.44
N ILE A 103 -36.19 -0.03 -4.16
CA ILE A 103 -34.79 -0.01 -3.74
C ILE A 103 -34.23 -1.43 -3.67
N LYS A 104 -35.03 -2.41 -3.25
CA LYS A 104 -34.63 -3.82 -3.23
C LYS A 104 -34.29 -4.34 -4.63
N ILE A 105 -35.19 -4.11 -5.60
CA ILE A 105 -34.95 -4.56 -6.98
C ILE A 105 -33.72 -3.86 -7.58
N ALA A 106 -33.51 -2.58 -7.29
CA ALA A 106 -32.35 -1.84 -7.78
C ALA A 106 -31.02 -2.41 -7.26
N ASP A 107 -30.93 -2.78 -5.98
CA ASP A 107 -29.74 -3.44 -5.42
C ASP A 107 -29.43 -4.76 -6.17
N MET A 108 -30.45 -5.57 -6.45
CA MET A 108 -30.30 -6.82 -7.17
C MET A 108 -29.97 -6.60 -8.65
N GLU A 109 -30.58 -5.60 -9.29
CA GLU A 109 -30.29 -5.24 -10.67
C GLU A 109 -28.85 -4.74 -10.84
N ILE A 110 -28.30 -4.00 -9.85
CA ILE A 110 -26.89 -3.63 -9.83
C ILE A 110 -26.00 -4.87 -9.76
N SER A 111 -26.32 -5.82 -8.87
CA SER A 111 -25.55 -7.06 -8.75
C SER A 111 -25.59 -7.95 -10.00
N GLU A 112 -26.61 -7.76 -10.87
CA GLU A 112 -26.75 -8.43 -12.16
C GLU A 112 -26.29 -7.53 -13.34
N SER A 113 -25.64 -6.39 -13.06
CA SER A 113 -25.20 -5.40 -14.07
C SER A 113 -26.33 -4.78 -14.91
N LEU A 114 -27.56 -4.79 -14.41
CA LEU A 114 -28.74 -4.20 -15.06
C LEU A 114 -28.90 -2.72 -14.68
N TYR A 115 -27.82 -1.94 -14.75
CA TYR A 115 -27.73 -0.55 -14.31
C TYR A 115 -28.79 0.40 -14.87
N PRO A 116 -29.20 0.31 -16.17
CA PRO A 116 -30.25 1.19 -16.68
C PRO A 116 -31.62 0.97 -16.02
N ASP A 117 -31.96 -0.26 -15.65
CA ASP A 117 -33.20 -0.58 -14.95
C ASP A 117 -33.12 -0.19 -13.49
N ALA A 118 -32.01 -0.49 -12.81
CA ALA A 118 -31.73 -0.06 -11.44
C ALA A 118 -31.86 1.47 -11.30
N LEU A 119 -31.29 2.24 -12.24
CA LEU A 119 -31.38 3.69 -12.26
C LEU A 119 -32.85 4.17 -12.29
N LYS A 120 -33.70 3.58 -13.15
CA LYS A 120 -35.12 3.93 -13.22
C LYS A 120 -35.84 3.63 -11.89
N HIS A 121 -35.56 2.47 -11.29
CA HIS A 121 -36.18 2.07 -10.03
C HIS A 121 -35.73 2.95 -8.87
N LEU A 122 -34.47 3.35 -8.79
CA LEU A 122 -33.97 4.29 -7.79
C LEU A 122 -34.58 5.69 -7.94
N GLN A 123 -34.74 6.19 -9.17
CA GLN A 123 -35.42 7.46 -9.45
C GLN A 123 -36.90 7.39 -9.03
N LYS A 124 -37.61 6.29 -9.31
CA LYS A 124 -38.98 6.07 -8.85
C LYS A 124 -39.04 6.02 -7.32
N TYR A 125 -38.09 5.29 -6.67
CA TYR A 125 -38.00 5.25 -5.21
C TYR A 125 -37.91 6.66 -4.61
N LEU A 126 -37.00 7.50 -5.11
CA LEU A 126 -36.81 8.87 -4.63
C LEU A 126 -38.00 9.80 -4.90
N SER A 127 -38.91 9.45 -5.79
CA SER A 127 -40.13 10.22 -6.06
C SER A 127 -41.21 10.07 -4.97
N TYR A 128 -41.08 9.07 -4.08
CA TYR A 128 -42.03 8.88 -2.98
C TYR A 128 -41.77 9.84 -1.83
N ALA A 129 -42.86 10.29 -1.17
CA ALA A 129 -42.76 11.09 0.05
C ALA A 129 -42.35 10.23 1.27
N GLY A 130 -41.78 10.87 2.29
CA GLY A 130 -41.52 10.25 3.59
C GLY A 130 -40.36 9.24 3.60
N ILE A 131 -39.42 9.33 2.65
CA ILE A 131 -38.17 8.59 2.70
C ILE A 131 -37.23 9.26 3.72
N THR A 132 -36.60 8.46 4.58
CA THR A 132 -35.60 8.97 5.54
C THR A 132 -34.39 9.55 4.83
N GLU A 133 -33.70 10.50 5.43
CA GLU A 133 -32.48 11.09 4.84
C GLU A 133 -31.39 10.04 4.61
N GLN A 134 -31.27 9.05 5.50
CA GLN A 134 -30.34 7.92 5.32
C GLN A 134 -30.65 7.13 4.05
N ASN A 135 -31.92 6.77 3.82
CA ASN A 135 -32.32 6.02 2.63
C ASN A 135 -32.22 6.87 1.35
N LYS A 136 -32.46 8.18 1.43
CA LYS A 136 -32.20 9.08 0.30
C LYS A 136 -30.71 9.11 -0.05
N PHE A 137 -29.86 9.26 0.96
CA PHE A 137 -28.42 9.26 0.78
C PHE A 137 -27.93 7.96 0.12
N TYR A 138 -28.40 6.81 0.61
CA TYR A 138 -28.09 5.51 0.03
C TYR A 138 -28.56 5.40 -1.43
N ALA A 139 -29.80 5.70 -1.72
CA ALA A 139 -30.33 5.65 -3.09
C ALA A 139 -29.60 6.62 -4.04
N GLN A 140 -29.20 7.81 -3.56
CA GLN A 140 -28.39 8.76 -4.33
C GLN A 140 -26.98 8.23 -4.63
N LYS A 141 -26.38 7.48 -3.69
CA LYS A 141 -25.11 6.78 -3.93
C LYS A 141 -25.27 5.76 -5.04
N LEU A 142 -26.26 4.87 -4.96
CA LEU A 142 -26.53 3.87 -5.96
C LEU A 142 -26.83 4.46 -7.37
N ILE A 143 -27.49 5.62 -7.43
CA ILE A 143 -27.69 6.35 -8.69
C ILE A 143 -26.33 6.77 -9.30
N LYS A 144 -25.41 7.28 -8.49
CA LYS A 144 -24.07 7.64 -8.95
C LYS A 144 -23.32 6.42 -9.46
N ASP A 145 -23.45 5.27 -8.78
CA ASP A 145 -22.86 4.01 -9.20
C ASP A 145 -23.42 3.53 -10.54
N CYS A 146 -24.75 3.55 -10.72
CA CYS A 146 -25.37 3.19 -11.99
C CYS A 146 -24.88 4.07 -13.14
N ILE A 147 -24.81 5.40 -12.94
CA ILE A 147 -24.32 6.35 -13.94
C ILE A 147 -22.86 6.06 -14.29
N PHE A 148 -22.01 5.90 -13.26
CA PHE A 148 -20.60 5.55 -13.44
C PHE A 148 -20.44 4.22 -14.19
N SER A 149 -21.17 3.17 -13.78
CA SER A 149 -21.09 1.84 -14.36
C SER A 149 -21.50 1.83 -15.84
N MET A 150 -22.58 2.55 -16.18
CA MET A 150 -23.02 2.68 -17.57
C MET A 150 -21.96 3.35 -18.45
N GLU A 151 -21.24 4.33 -17.94
CA GLU A 151 -20.14 5.00 -18.64
C GLU A 151 -18.91 4.06 -18.73
N ALA A 152 -18.53 3.40 -17.64
CA ALA A 152 -17.39 2.48 -17.57
C ALA A 152 -17.55 1.30 -18.55
N LEU A 153 -18.74 0.75 -18.69
CA LEU A 153 -19.03 -0.32 -19.66
C LEU A 153 -18.86 0.11 -21.12
N GLN A 154 -19.03 1.41 -21.43
CA GLN A 154 -18.81 1.95 -22.78
C GLN A 154 -17.33 2.22 -23.08
N HIS A 155 -16.49 2.33 -22.04
CA HIS A 155 -15.07 2.68 -22.13
C HIS A 155 -14.20 1.64 -21.42
N PRO A 156 -14.24 0.35 -21.83
CA PRO A 156 -13.44 -0.69 -21.18
C PRO A 156 -11.95 -0.43 -21.37
N ILE A 157 -11.18 -0.63 -20.31
CA ILE A 157 -9.72 -0.54 -20.34
C ILE A 157 -9.09 -1.87 -20.75
N ALA A 158 -7.81 -1.84 -21.14
CA ALA A 158 -7.07 -3.06 -21.45
C ALA A 158 -6.84 -3.87 -20.15
N PHE A 159 -7.41 -5.08 -20.10
CA PHE A 159 -7.29 -5.97 -18.95
C PHE A 159 -7.19 -7.42 -19.43
N LYS A 160 -6.05 -8.05 -19.15
CA LYS A 160 -5.78 -9.44 -19.49
C LYS A 160 -5.19 -10.16 -18.30
N PRO A 161 -6.01 -10.57 -17.33
CA PRO A 161 -5.53 -11.26 -16.15
C PRO A 161 -5.00 -12.66 -16.51
N ILE A 162 -3.89 -13.01 -15.89
CA ILE A 162 -3.23 -14.32 -16.03
C ILE A 162 -3.26 -14.98 -14.65
N ASN A 163 -3.87 -16.17 -14.55
CA ASN A 163 -3.82 -16.97 -13.33
C ASN A 163 -2.37 -17.35 -13.01
N MET A 164 -1.96 -17.22 -11.75
CA MET A 164 -0.59 -17.50 -11.31
C MET A 164 -0.22 -18.99 -11.33
N GLY A 165 -1.18 -19.85 -11.66
CA GLY A 165 -0.97 -21.27 -11.88
C GLY A 165 -0.88 -22.12 -10.60
N PRO A 166 -0.74 -23.47 -10.76
CA PRO A 166 -0.88 -24.43 -9.65
C PRO A 166 0.28 -24.42 -8.65
N ASN A 167 1.35 -23.68 -8.93
CA ASN A 167 2.43 -23.46 -7.97
C ASN A 167 2.05 -22.46 -6.88
N ILE A 168 1.09 -21.57 -7.17
CA ILE A 168 0.57 -20.55 -6.28
C ILE A 168 -0.85 -20.89 -5.85
N ASN A 169 -1.75 -21.11 -6.79
CA ASN A 169 -3.17 -21.33 -6.56
C ASN A 169 -3.48 -22.82 -6.33
N THR A 170 -4.46 -23.11 -5.47
CA THR A 170 -4.88 -24.46 -5.11
C THR A 170 -6.42 -24.55 -5.06
N ALA A 171 -6.98 -25.64 -4.57
CA ALA A 171 -8.41 -25.73 -4.29
C ALA A 171 -8.88 -24.93 -3.06
N ALA A 172 -7.96 -24.29 -2.35
CA ALA A 172 -8.24 -23.37 -1.24
C ALA A 172 -8.45 -21.93 -1.77
N ASP A 173 -8.66 -20.98 -0.86
CA ASP A 173 -8.71 -19.55 -1.21
C ASP A 173 -7.32 -18.93 -1.03
N GLU A 174 -6.77 -18.31 -2.08
CA GLU A 174 -5.53 -17.56 -2.05
C GLU A 174 -5.78 -16.07 -2.31
N TYR A 175 -5.27 -15.19 -1.41
CA TYR A 175 -5.53 -13.75 -1.51
C TYR A 175 -4.46 -12.88 -0.83
N SER A 176 -4.59 -11.55 -0.98
CA SER A 176 -3.69 -10.52 -0.45
C SER A 176 -2.22 -10.70 -0.84
N PRO A 177 -1.88 -10.95 -2.11
CA PRO A 177 -0.50 -11.17 -2.52
C PRO A 177 0.34 -9.90 -2.38
N VAL A 178 1.59 -10.03 -1.89
CA VAL A 178 2.61 -8.98 -1.90
C VAL A 178 3.94 -9.52 -2.43
N SER A 179 4.69 -8.70 -3.18
CA SER A 179 5.99 -9.08 -3.69
C SER A 179 7.12 -8.25 -3.06
N THR A 180 8.33 -8.82 -3.02
CA THR A 180 9.56 -8.08 -2.68
C THR A 180 9.94 -7.10 -3.79
N ALA A 181 10.73 -6.06 -3.47
CA ALA A 181 11.13 -5.03 -4.43
C ALA A 181 11.86 -5.56 -5.67
N ASP A 182 12.53 -6.70 -5.56
CA ASP A 182 13.24 -7.37 -6.67
C ASP A 182 12.34 -8.36 -7.44
N ASP A 183 11.05 -8.43 -7.13
CA ASP A 183 10.04 -9.33 -7.73
C ASP A 183 10.42 -10.82 -7.70
N LYS A 184 11.27 -11.24 -6.75
CA LYS A 184 11.74 -12.62 -6.64
C LYS A 184 11.00 -13.47 -5.63
N THR A 185 10.27 -12.84 -4.72
CA THR A 185 9.47 -13.53 -3.71
C THR A 185 8.07 -12.94 -3.67
N ILE A 186 7.07 -13.80 -3.66
CA ILE A 186 5.68 -13.44 -3.38
C ILE A 186 5.27 -14.10 -2.08
N ILE A 187 4.60 -13.35 -1.22
CA ILE A 187 3.95 -13.83 0.01
C ILE A 187 2.45 -13.58 -0.16
N TYR A 188 1.63 -14.47 0.33
CA TYR A 188 0.18 -14.34 0.25
C TYR A 188 -0.52 -15.16 1.33
N THR A 189 -1.75 -14.81 1.63
CA THR A 189 -2.61 -15.54 2.55
C THR A 189 -3.29 -16.69 1.82
N ARG A 190 -3.26 -17.89 2.42
CA ARG A 190 -4.08 -19.04 1.99
C ARG A 190 -5.01 -19.44 3.11
N GLN A 191 -6.30 -19.55 2.79
CA GLN A 191 -7.31 -20.04 3.72
C GLN A 191 -7.64 -21.50 3.46
N ILE A 192 -7.34 -22.36 4.44
CA ILE A 192 -7.72 -23.77 4.42
C ILE A 192 -8.79 -23.99 5.50
N ALA A 193 -9.99 -24.34 5.10
CA ALA A 193 -11.17 -24.39 5.97
C ALA A 193 -11.44 -23.01 6.62
N LEU A 194 -11.14 -22.83 7.90
CA LEU A 194 -11.34 -21.59 8.65
C LEU A 194 -10.03 -20.96 9.14
N ASN A 195 -8.89 -21.55 8.80
CA ASN A 195 -7.58 -21.07 9.20
C ASN A 195 -6.90 -20.33 8.03
N GLU A 196 -6.41 -19.14 8.29
CA GLU A 196 -5.66 -18.29 7.39
C GLU A 196 -4.18 -18.34 7.78
N ASP A 197 -3.32 -18.73 6.83
CA ASP A 197 -1.88 -18.84 7.01
C ASP A 197 -1.13 -18.21 5.83
N PHE A 198 0.11 -17.75 6.05
CA PHE A 198 0.97 -17.24 4.99
C PHE A 198 1.71 -18.33 4.25
N TYR A 199 1.72 -18.20 2.95
CA TYR A 199 2.53 -18.99 2.03
C TYR A 199 3.45 -18.07 1.23
N GLN A 200 4.57 -18.63 0.79
CA GLN A 200 5.53 -17.91 -0.06
C GLN A 200 5.95 -18.75 -1.25
N SER A 201 6.30 -18.09 -2.33
CA SER A 201 6.97 -18.69 -3.47
C SER A 201 8.12 -17.82 -3.94
N SER A 202 9.17 -18.46 -4.42
CA SER A 202 10.32 -17.78 -5.01
C SER A 202 10.32 -17.96 -6.52
N LYS A 203 10.82 -16.95 -7.25
CA LYS A 203 10.92 -16.94 -8.70
C LYS A 203 12.32 -17.37 -9.14
N VAL A 204 12.42 -18.49 -9.86
CA VAL A 204 13.68 -19.02 -10.41
C VAL A 204 13.54 -19.09 -11.92
N ASN A 205 14.48 -18.52 -12.67
CA ASN A 205 14.44 -18.45 -14.14
C ASN A 205 13.12 -17.89 -14.70
N ASN A 206 12.57 -16.87 -14.05
CA ASN A 206 11.26 -16.26 -14.34
C ASN A 206 10.03 -17.15 -14.10
N GLU A 207 10.15 -18.28 -13.44
CA GLU A 207 9.05 -19.16 -13.09
C GLU A 207 8.85 -19.24 -11.58
N TRP A 208 7.60 -19.08 -11.12
CA TRP A 208 7.24 -19.25 -9.72
C TRP A 208 7.36 -20.71 -9.31
N GLN A 209 8.09 -20.95 -8.24
CA GLN A 209 8.25 -22.29 -7.68
C GLN A 209 7.02 -22.67 -6.85
N LYS A 210 6.87 -23.97 -6.57
CA LYS A 210 5.79 -24.43 -5.70
C LYS A 210 5.86 -23.71 -4.35
N SER A 211 4.73 -23.15 -3.92
CA SER A 211 4.64 -22.41 -2.67
C SER A 211 4.89 -23.29 -1.46
N THR A 212 5.49 -22.69 -0.45
CA THR A 212 5.79 -23.30 0.85
C THR A 212 5.16 -22.49 1.97
N TYR A 213 4.93 -23.14 3.09
CA TYR A 213 4.53 -22.51 4.34
C TYR A 213 5.57 -21.46 4.76
N LEU A 214 5.15 -20.29 5.20
CA LEU A 214 6.08 -19.19 5.45
C LEU A 214 6.98 -19.45 6.65
N SER A 215 6.42 -19.70 7.83
CA SER A 215 7.15 -19.96 9.08
C SER A 215 6.23 -20.41 10.20
N ASP A 216 6.64 -21.43 10.97
CA ASP A 216 5.94 -21.88 12.18
C ASP A 216 5.98 -20.84 13.33
N LYS A 217 6.79 -19.80 13.21
CA LYS A 217 6.86 -18.71 14.21
C LYS A 217 5.80 -17.65 13.98
N ILE A 218 5.30 -17.53 12.76
CA ILE A 218 4.28 -16.54 12.37
C ILE A 218 2.92 -17.21 12.29
N ASN A 219 2.79 -18.22 11.43
CA ASN A 219 1.57 -18.98 11.22
C ASN A 219 1.24 -19.81 12.46
N THR A 220 0.00 -19.81 12.87
CA THR A 220 -0.42 -20.54 14.06
C THR A 220 -1.66 -21.38 13.80
N PRO A 221 -1.79 -22.58 14.40
CA PRO A 221 -2.93 -23.44 14.14
C PRO A 221 -4.25 -22.96 14.77
N ASN A 222 -4.21 -21.95 15.64
CA ASN A 222 -5.36 -21.52 16.44
C ASN A 222 -5.85 -20.11 16.13
N TYR A 223 -5.10 -19.33 15.38
CA TYR A 223 -5.39 -17.92 15.07
C TYR A 223 -5.22 -17.69 13.57
N ASN A 224 -5.89 -16.68 13.07
CA ASN A 224 -5.80 -16.31 11.67
C ASN A 224 -4.73 -15.24 11.49
N GLU A 225 -3.81 -15.48 10.58
CA GLU A 225 -2.79 -14.56 10.12
C GLU A 225 -3.04 -14.23 8.64
N GLY A 226 -3.33 -12.96 8.34
CA GLY A 226 -3.66 -12.53 6.97
C GLY A 226 -3.38 -11.07 6.71
N SER A 227 -3.58 -10.65 5.47
CA SER A 227 -3.43 -9.26 5.02
C SER A 227 -2.07 -8.69 5.39
N GLU A 228 -1.06 -9.15 4.72
CA GLU A 228 0.33 -8.83 4.96
C GLU A 228 0.86 -7.66 4.12
N SER A 229 1.94 -7.05 4.59
CA SER A 229 2.79 -6.10 3.88
C SER A 229 4.25 -6.36 4.24
N ILE A 230 5.10 -6.50 3.24
CA ILE A 230 6.53 -6.71 3.43
C ILE A 230 7.31 -5.42 3.19
N SER A 231 8.31 -5.12 4.04
CA SER A 231 9.24 -4.04 3.77
C SER A 231 10.00 -4.28 2.47
N GLN A 232 10.39 -3.21 1.77
CA GLN A 232 11.00 -3.30 0.45
C GLN A 232 12.30 -4.14 0.44
N ASP A 233 13.04 -4.12 1.54
CA ASP A 233 14.26 -4.92 1.75
C ASP A 233 13.99 -6.37 2.18
N GLY A 234 12.71 -6.73 2.38
CA GLY A 234 12.28 -8.08 2.78
C GLY A 234 12.60 -8.45 4.23
N LYS A 235 12.98 -7.50 5.09
CA LYS A 235 13.40 -7.77 6.48
C LYS A 235 12.25 -7.75 7.48
N PHE A 236 11.17 -7.03 7.22
CA PHE A 236 10.03 -6.89 8.11
C PHE A 236 8.74 -7.29 7.42
N LEU A 237 7.95 -8.12 8.07
CA LEU A 237 6.60 -8.49 7.66
C LEU A 237 5.61 -7.91 8.65
N PHE A 238 4.78 -6.97 8.20
CA PHE A 238 3.63 -6.46 8.91
C PHE A 238 2.40 -7.27 8.50
N PHE A 239 1.56 -7.63 9.44
CA PHE A 239 0.38 -8.45 9.13
C PHE A 239 -0.71 -8.31 10.17
N THR A 240 -1.90 -8.76 9.84
CA THR A 240 -3.04 -8.82 10.76
C THR A 240 -3.07 -10.17 11.46
N GLY A 241 -3.11 -10.15 12.79
CA GLY A 241 -3.37 -11.32 13.60
C GLY A 241 -4.69 -11.15 14.36
N CYS A 242 -5.63 -12.08 14.17
CA CYS A 242 -6.95 -11.98 14.79
C CYS A 242 -7.13 -12.93 15.97
N ASN A 243 -7.81 -12.44 17.03
CA ASN A 243 -8.14 -13.19 18.24
C ASN A 243 -6.92 -13.77 18.98
N ARG A 244 -5.74 -13.21 18.77
CA ARG A 244 -4.51 -13.64 19.45
C ARG A 244 -4.55 -13.22 20.93
N PRO A 245 -4.03 -14.04 21.86
CA PRO A 245 -4.09 -13.75 23.30
C PRO A 245 -3.18 -12.59 23.73
N ASP A 246 -2.21 -12.23 22.92
CA ASP A 246 -1.30 -11.11 23.12
C ASP A 246 -1.76 -9.82 22.40
N GLY A 247 -2.91 -9.87 21.70
CA GLY A 247 -3.55 -8.72 21.05
C GLY A 247 -4.38 -7.88 22.03
N ARG A 248 -4.90 -6.76 21.54
CA ARG A 248 -5.68 -5.77 22.30
C ARG A 248 -7.14 -5.70 21.87
N GLY A 249 -7.37 -5.87 20.58
CA GLY A 249 -8.68 -5.86 19.96
C GLY A 249 -9.07 -7.22 19.40
N ARG A 250 -10.01 -7.19 18.46
CA ARG A 250 -10.43 -8.39 17.74
C ARG A 250 -9.40 -8.82 16.71
N CYS A 251 -8.82 -7.86 16.01
CA CYS A 251 -7.69 -8.01 15.10
C CYS A 251 -6.72 -6.87 15.35
N ASP A 252 -5.44 -7.18 15.37
CA ASP A 252 -4.35 -6.26 15.65
C ASP A 252 -3.25 -6.41 14.60
N ILE A 253 -2.44 -5.36 14.41
CA ILE A 253 -1.30 -5.40 13.50
C ILE A 253 -0.06 -5.89 14.26
N TYR A 254 0.57 -6.91 13.70
CA TYR A 254 1.81 -7.50 14.18
C TYR A 254 2.96 -7.21 13.22
N VAL A 255 4.18 -7.28 13.72
CA VAL A 255 5.38 -7.23 12.90
C VAL A 255 6.33 -8.36 13.28
N ALA A 256 6.89 -9.03 12.28
CA ALA A 256 7.96 -10.01 12.42
C ALA A 256 9.20 -9.54 11.67
N GLN A 257 10.38 -9.74 12.28
CA GLN A 257 11.67 -9.44 11.66
C GLN A 257 12.29 -10.73 11.13
N LYS A 258 12.81 -10.70 9.91
CA LYS A 258 13.57 -11.80 9.33
C LYS A 258 14.92 -11.95 10.02
N LYS A 259 15.28 -13.18 10.38
CA LYS A 259 16.55 -13.54 11.04
C LYS A 259 17.21 -14.66 10.24
N GLY A 260 18.22 -14.32 9.44
CA GLY A 260 18.80 -15.25 8.46
C GLY A 260 17.77 -15.62 7.39
N ASP A 261 17.51 -16.91 7.23
CA ASP A 261 16.54 -17.42 6.25
C ASP A 261 15.13 -17.64 6.80
N ASP A 262 14.91 -17.43 8.12
CA ASP A 262 13.63 -17.61 8.78
C ASP A 262 13.17 -16.34 9.49
N TRP A 263 11.90 -16.31 9.93
CA TRP A 263 11.28 -15.20 10.64
C TRP A 263 11.48 -15.30 12.15
N GLY A 264 11.60 -14.16 12.82
CA GLY A 264 11.54 -14.06 14.27
C GLY A 264 10.10 -14.21 14.77
N LYS A 265 9.93 -14.39 16.09
CA LYS A 265 8.60 -14.34 16.71
C LYS A 265 7.98 -12.96 16.48
N PRO A 266 6.72 -12.87 15.99
CA PRO A 266 6.05 -11.59 15.82
C PRO A 266 5.73 -10.94 17.16
N PHE A 267 5.61 -9.62 17.14
CA PHE A 267 5.15 -8.83 18.27
C PHE A 267 4.06 -7.84 17.84
N ASP A 268 3.12 -7.59 18.73
CA ASP A 268 2.04 -6.62 18.60
C ASP A 268 2.60 -5.19 18.54
N LEU A 269 2.15 -4.36 17.58
CA LEU A 269 2.63 -2.97 17.47
C LEU A 269 2.21 -2.09 18.64
N SER A 270 1.25 -2.54 19.44
CA SER A 270 0.78 -1.81 20.63
C SER A 270 0.21 -0.41 20.34
N PRO A 271 -0.31 0.31 21.34
CA PRO A 271 -0.73 1.69 21.15
C PRO A 271 0.46 2.59 20.75
N PRO A 272 0.19 3.61 19.90
CA PRO A 272 -1.14 4.06 19.48
C PRO A 272 -1.70 3.36 18.22
N VAL A 273 -0.93 2.45 17.57
CA VAL A 273 -1.38 1.76 16.36
C VAL A 273 -2.52 0.82 16.68
N ASN A 274 -2.33 -0.16 17.56
CA ASN A 274 -3.38 -1.10 17.95
C ASN A 274 -4.21 -0.56 19.12
N THR A 275 -5.54 -0.77 19.04
CA THR A 275 -6.53 -0.33 20.04
C THR A 275 -7.38 -1.52 20.52
N ALA A 276 -8.41 -1.26 21.31
CA ALA A 276 -9.43 -2.25 21.60
C ALA A 276 -10.44 -2.48 20.45
N GLY A 277 -10.25 -1.81 19.33
CA GLY A 277 -11.07 -1.89 18.13
C GLY A 277 -10.65 -3.02 17.18
N TRP A 278 -10.61 -2.67 15.91
CA TRP A 278 -10.18 -3.54 14.83
C TRP A 278 -9.16 -2.79 13.96
N GLU A 279 -7.93 -3.25 13.97
CA GLU A 279 -6.84 -2.75 13.16
C GLU A 279 -6.32 -3.86 12.25
N SER A 280 -6.23 -3.59 10.93
CA SER A 280 -5.95 -4.62 9.94
C SER A 280 -5.38 -4.04 8.63
N GLN A 281 -5.01 -4.93 7.73
CA GLN A 281 -4.61 -4.61 6.35
C GLN A 281 -3.49 -3.56 6.31
N PRO A 282 -2.34 -3.84 6.93
CA PRO A 282 -1.21 -2.92 6.94
C PRO A 282 -0.61 -2.75 5.54
N SER A 283 -0.06 -1.56 5.27
CA SER A 283 0.76 -1.29 4.09
C SER A 283 1.90 -0.35 4.48
N ILE A 284 3.14 -0.83 4.40
CA ILE A 284 4.32 -0.09 4.85
C ILE A 284 4.96 0.70 3.70
N SER A 285 5.34 1.95 3.95
CA SER A 285 6.07 2.80 2.99
C SER A 285 7.44 2.23 2.63
N ALA A 286 8.03 2.71 1.53
CA ALA A 286 9.30 2.23 1.03
C ALA A 286 10.46 2.43 2.02
N ASP A 287 10.42 3.50 2.80
CA ASP A 287 11.40 3.81 3.85
C ASP A 287 11.16 3.06 5.18
N GLY A 288 10.09 2.24 5.25
CA GLY A 288 9.71 1.50 6.46
C GLY A 288 9.21 2.37 7.62
N ARG A 289 8.95 3.67 7.40
CA ARG A 289 8.64 4.63 8.47
C ARG A 289 7.19 5.10 8.53
N THR A 290 6.40 4.88 7.48
CA THR A 290 4.98 5.22 7.48
C THR A 290 4.14 3.96 7.26
N LEU A 291 3.33 3.61 8.24
CA LEU A 291 2.40 2.49 8.19
C LEU A 291 1.00 3.02 7.86
N TYR A 292 0.46 2.61 6.73
CA TYR A 292 -0.95 2.76 6.38
C TYR A 292 -1.70 1.51 6.86
N PHE A 293 -2.91 1.69 7.34
CA PHE A 293 -3.71 0.57 7.83
C PHE A 293 -5.19 0.94 7.91
N VAL A 294 -6.04 -0.06 8.06
CA VAL A 294 -7.49 0.12 8.20
C VAL A 294 -7.89 0.00 9.67
N SER A 295 -8.76 0.90 10.11
CA SER A 295 -9.30 0.85 11.48
C SER A 295 -10.72 1.41 11.55
N ASN A 296 -11.53 0.85 12.45
CA ASN A 296 -12.85 1.37 12.82
C ASN A 296 -12.82 2.24 14.10
N ARG A 297 -11.62 2.77 14.44
CA ARG A 297 -11.43 3.64 15.60
C ARG A 297 -12.28 4.92 15.53
N LYS A 298 -12.58 5.49 16.68
CA LYS A 298 -13.33 6.76 16.77
C LYS A 298 -12.59 7.89 16.07
N GLY A 299 -13.36 8.78 15.44
CA GLY A 299 -12.83 9.94 14.71
C GLY A 299 -12.63 9.72 13.22
N GLY A 300 -13.07 8.57 12.68
CA GLY A 300 -13.15 8.31 11.26
C GLY A 300 -14.37 8.96 10.59
N TYR A 301 -14.49 8.77 9.29
CA TYR A 301 -15.58 9.27 8.45
C TYR A 301 -16.67 8.22 8.26
N GLY A 302 -16.29 6.93 8.19
CA GLY A 302 -17.19 5.82 7.89
C GLY A 302 -17.13 4.67 8.89
N GLY A 303 -17.36 3.46 8.38
CA GLY A 303 -17.25 2.23 9.17
C GLY A 303 -15.80 1.80 9.34
N TYR A 304 -15.12 1.65 8.23
CA TYR A 304 -13.68 1.37 8.14
C TYR A 304 -13.00 2.45 7.34
N ASP A 305 -12.01 3.10 7.93
CA ASP A 305 -11.23 4.15 7.30
C ASP A 305 -9.76 3.74 7.17
N ILE A 306 -9.06 4.34 6.21
CA ILE A 306 -7.62 4.23 6.08
C ILE A 306 -6.95 5.31 6.94
N TRP A 307 -6.02 4.87 7.78
CA TRP A 307 -5.21 5.68 8.69
C TRP A 307 -3.73 5.51 8.37
N LYS A 308 -2.91 6.43 8.80
CA LYS A 308 -1.44 6.29 8.78
C LYS A 308 -0.84 6.60 10.14
N SER A 309 0.26 5.93 10.48
CA SER A 309 1.12 6.25 11.62
C SER A 309 2.57 6.35 11.15
N THR A 310 3.34 7.28 11.71
CA THR A 310 4.75 7.48 11.34
C THR A 310 5.65 7.06 12.48
N LEU A 311 6.68 6.27 12.15
CA LEU A 311 7.69 5.82 13.10
C LEU A 311 8.64 6.97 13.47
N THR A 312 8.75 7.25 14.75
CA THR A 312 9.62 8.25 15.33
C THR A 312 10.69 7.59 16.20
N GLU A 313 11.62 8.36 16.76
CA GLU A 313 12.59 7.87 17.75
C GLU A 313 11.94 7.28 19.01
N LYS A 314 10.68 7.64 19.30
CA LYS A 314 9.91 7.15 20.46
C LYS A 314 8.99 5.97 20.12
N GLY A 315 9.03 5.45 18.89
CA GLY A 315 8.12 4.45 18.36
C GLY A 315 7.07 5.03 17.42
N TRP A 316 6.03 4.27 17.13
CA TRP A 316 4.93 4.69 16.25
C TRP A 316 4.18 5.88 16.86
N GLY A 317 3.94 6.91 16.03
CA GLY A 317 3.20 8.12 16.40
C GLY A 317 1.69 7.90 16.40
N GLU A 318 0.94 8.91 16.90
CA GLU A 318 -0.53 8.89 16.87
C GLU A 318 -1.04 8.77 15.44
N PRO A 319 -1.96 7.83 15.15
CA PRO A 319 -2.52 7.65 13.82
C PRO A 319 -3.32 8.85 13.34
N GLU A 320 -3.08 9.23 12.10
CA GLU A 320 -3.80 10.27 11.38
C GLU A 320 -4.75 9.65 10.35
N ASN A 321 -6.02 10.08 10.34
CA ASN A 321 -6.98 9.72 9.29
C ASN A 321 -6.55 10.37 7.97
N LEU A 322 -6.62 9.65 6.84
CA LEU A 322 -6.20 10.18 5.53
C LEU A 322 -7.12 11.29 4.98
N GLY A 323 -8.25 11.54 5.65
CA GLY A 323 -9.16 12.61 5.32
C GLY A 323 -10.15 12.29 4.19
N PRO A 324 -11.04 13.26 3.88
CA PRO A 324 -12.22 13.02 3.04
C PRO A 324 -11.92 12.85 1.54
N ASN A 325 -10.68 13.05 1.12
CA ASN A 325 -10.26 12.70 -0.25
C ASN A 325 -9.98 11.21 -0.42
N ILE A 326 -9.82 10.46 0.66
CA ILE A 326 -9.67 9.00 0.65
C ILE A 326 -10.88 8.37 1.30
N ASN A 327 -11.16 8.73 2.55
CA ASN A 327 -12.19 8.11 3.38
C ASN A 327 -13.56 8.76 3.14
N THR A 328 -14.61 7.93 3.11
CA THR A 328 -16.00 8.33 2.91
C THR A 328 -16.84 7.98 4.14
N SER A 329 -18.15 8.17 4.07
CA SER A 329 -19.08 7.68 5.09
C SER A 329 -19.35 6.17 5.02
N TYR A 330 -18.65 5.44 4.16
CA TYR A 330 -18.76 4.00 3.96
C TYR A 330 -17.49 3.29 4.45
N ASN A 331 -16.90 2.42 3.63
CA ASN A 331 -15.72 1.65 4.03
C ASN A 331 -14.61 1.79 2.99
N GLU A 332 -13.43 2.14 3.44
CA GLU A 332 -12.20 2.10 2.67
C GLU A 332 -11.26 1.07 3.26
N GLN A 333 -10.79 0.15 2.40
CA GLN A 333 -10.03 -1.03 2.82
C GLN A 333 -8.87 -1.36 1.88
N SER A 334 -8.06 -2.34 2.25
CA SER A 334 -6.94 -2.89 1.47
C SER A 334 -6.01 -1.82 0.90
N PRO A 335 -5.50 -0.88 1.72
CA PRO A 335 -4.53 0.10 1.23
C PRO A 335 -3.26 -0.61 0.76
N PHE A 336 -2.75 -0.18 -0.40
CA PHE A 336 -1.42 -0.52 -0.88
C PHE A 336 -0.70 0.77 -1.27
N ILE A 337 0.24 1.20 -0.42
CA ILE A 337 1.14 2.29 -0.75
C ILE A 337 2.25 1.76 -1.66
N HIS A 338 2.34 2.29 -2.88
CA HIS A 338 3.40 1.90 -3.80
C HIS A 338 4.75 2.46 -3.30
N PRO A 339 5.89 1.78 -3.61
CA PRO A 339 7.21 2.22 -3.20
C PRO A 339 7.67 3.61 -3.68
N ASP A 340 6.86 4.32 -4.48
CA ASP A 340 7.08 5.73 -4.80
C ASP A 340 6.62 6.69 -3.68
N ASP A 341 6.04 6.16 -2.60
CA ASP A 341 5.48 6.85 -1.44
C ASP A 341 4.47 7.96 -1.76
N SER A 342 3.96 7.95 -2.99
CA SER A 342 3.05 8.99 -3.50
C SER A 342 1.83 8.46 -4.27
N THR A 343 1.74 7.14 -4.46
CA THR A 343 0.61 6.48 -5.12
C THR A 343 0.00 5.45 -4.19
N LEU A 344 -1.26 5.67 -3.80
CA LEU A 344 -2.03 4.79 -2.93
C LEU A 344 -3.13 4.11 -3.74
N TYR A 345 -3.14 2.78 -3.74
CA TYR A 345 -4.26 1.96 -4.22
C TYR A 345 -5.06 1.49 -3.02
N PHE A 346 -6.36 1.38 -3.16
CA PHE A 346 -7.25 0.90 -2.09
C PHE A 346 -8.59 0.48 -2.67
N CYS A 347 -9.43 -0.20 -1.91
CA CYS A 347 -10.81 -0.46 -2.28
C CYS A 347 -11.79 0.37 -1.44
N SER A 348 -12.93 0.69 -2.03
CA SER A 348 -14.00 1.46 -1.39
C SER A 348 -15.36 1.07 -1.95
N ASN A 349 -16.37 1.07 -1.08
CA ASN A 349 -17.77 1.02 -1.48
C ASN A 349 -18.49 2.37 -1.29
N GLY A 350 -17.75 3.44 -1.05
CA GLY A 350 -18.28 4.79 -0.87
C GLY A 350 -18.06 5.72 -2.05
N TRP A 351 -16.95 5.60 -2.76
CA TRP A 351 -16.71 6.29 -4.02
C TRP A 351 -17.56 5.69 -5.15
N PRO A 352 -17.91 6.45 -6.21
CA PRO A 352 -18.66 5.91 -7.35
C PRO A 352 -17.96 4.70 -7.97
N GLY A 353 -18.66 3.58 -8.02
CA GLY A 353 -18.15 2.29 -8.45
C GLY A 353 -19.15 1.47 -9.23
N MET A 354 -18.82 0.20 -9.47
CA MET A 354 -19.62 -0.71 -10.29
C MET A 354 -20.40 -1.73 -9.46
N GLY A 355 -19.94 -2.01 -8.24
CA GLY A 355 -20.49 -3.07 -7.41
C GLY A 355 -20.36 -2.81 -5.93
N GLY A 356 -19.85 -3.80 -5.22
CA GLY A 356 -19.57 -3.73 -3.80
C GLY A 356 -18.31 -2.91 -3.49
N GLN A 357 -17.19 -3.57 -3.31
CA GLN A 357 -15.88 -2.93 -3.17
C GLN A 357 -15.22 -2.78 -4.53
N ASP A 358 -14.92 -1.57 -4.93
CA ASP A 358 -14.18 -1.26 -6.16
C ASP A 358 -12.76 -0.80 -5.84
N LEU A 359 -11.83 -1.03 -6.74
CA LEU A 359 -10.44 -0.60 -6.64
C LEU A 359 -10.25 0.83 -7.16
N PHE A 360 -9.50 1.61 -6.40
CA PHE A 360 -9.18 3.01 -6.68
C PHE A 360 -7.69 3.29 -6.59
N VAL A 361 -7.27 4.36 -7.24
CA VAL A 361 -5.92 4.93 -7.11
C VAL A 361 -6.02 6.42 -6.76
N SER A 362 -5.26 6.85 -5.76
CA SER A 362 -5.04 8.25 -5.42
C SER A 362 -3.57 8.59 -5.45
N ARG A 363 -3.26 9.87 -5.73
CA ARG A 363 -1.89 10.38 -5.78
C ARG A 363 -1.70 11.48 -4.74
N LEU A 364 -0.53 11.48 -4.10
CA LEU A 364 -0.14 12.54 -3.17
C LEU A 364 0.24 13.79 -3.94
N GLY A 365 -0.45 14.89 -3.69
CA GLY A 365 -0.16 16.19 -4.32
C GLY A 365 1.11 16.84 -3.74
N LYS A 366 1.64 17.84 -4.45
CA LYS A 366 2.80 18.63 -3.98
C LYS A 366 2.53 19.39 -2.68
N ASP A 367 1.27 19.59 -2.36
CA ASP A 367 0.79 20.19 -1.09
C ASP A 367 0.72 19.19 0.08
N GLY A 368 1.13 17.94 -0.14
CA GLY A 368 1.10 16.87 0.84
C GLY A 368 -0.30 16.28 1.11
N LYS A 369 -1.28 16.58 0.25
CA LYS A 369 -2.64 16.05 0.37
C LYS A 369 -2.92 15.00 -0.70
N TRP A 370 -3.65 13.96 -0.35
CA TRP A 370 -4.17 12.98 -1.30
C TRP A 370 -5.19 13.64 -2.23
N GLN A 371 -5.10 13.34 -3.50
CA GLN A 371 -6.06 13.76 -4.52
C GLN A 371 -7.33 12.91 -4.44
N VAL A 372 -8.41 13.40 -5.03
CA VAL A 372 -9.64 12.61 -5.22
C VAL A 372 -9.30 11.34 -6.01
N PRO A 373 -9.71 10.16 -5.53
CA PRO A 373 -9.29 8.90 -6.14
C PRO A 373 -9.95 8.70 -7.50
N LYS A 374 -9.24 8.00 -8.37
CA LYS A 374 -9.73 7.54 -9.66
C LYS A 374 -10.09 6.06 -9.53
N ASN A 375 -11.31 5.67 -9.94
CA ASN A 375 -11.70 4.28 -10.09
C ASN A 375 -10.84 3.62 -11.18
N LEU A 376 -10.39 2.38 -10.95
CA LEU A 376 -9.54 1.66 -11.92
C LEU A 376 -10.27 1.28 -13.21
N GLY A 377 -11.59 1.31 -13.21
CA GLY A 377 -12.44 1.12 -14.40
C GLY A 377 -12.75 -0.33 -14.73
N TYR A 378 -13.68 -0.51 -15.67
CA TYR A 378 -14.09 -1.82 -16.18
C TYR A 378 -13.07 -2.33 -17.21
N PRO A 379 -12.69 -3.62 -17.22
CA PRO A 379 -13.19 -4.71 -16.35
C PRO A 379 -12.27 -5.07 -15.16
N ILE A 380 -11.40 -4.17 -14.70
CA ILE A 380 -10.70 -4.39 -13.43
C ILE A 380 -11.71 -4.39 -12.29
N ASN A 381 -12.57 -3.38 -12.23
CA ASN A 381 -13.74 -3.35 -11.37
C ASN A 381 -14.95 -3.92 -12.08
N THR A 382 -15.78 -4.66 -11.35
CA THR A 382 -16.97 -5.34 -11.83
C THR A 382 -18.18 -5.04 -10.94
N ASN A 383 -19.28 -5.75 -11.13
CA ASN A 383 -20.43 -5.73 -10.22
C ASN A 383 -20.20 -6.54 -8.93
N GLY A 384 -19.00 -7.06 -8.71
CA GLY A 384 -18.60 -7.84 -7.54
C GLY A 384 -17.88 -7.01 -6.48
N ASP A 385 -17.04 -7.72 -5.72
CA ASP A 385 -16.09 -7.14 -4.77
C ASP A 385 -14.68 -7.37 -5.28
N GLU A 386 -13.91 -6.31 -5.52
CA GLU A 386 -12.49 -6.35 -5.82
C GLU A 386 -11.67 -5.81 -4.66
N SER A 387 -10.63 -6.54 -4.27
CA SER A 387 -9.77 -6.17 -3.13
C SER A 387 -8.37 -6.77 -3.23
N GLY A 388 -7.48 -6.39 -2.32
CA GLY A 388 -6.16 -7.00 -2.18
C GLY A 388 -5.23 -6.76 -3.37
N LEU A 389 -5.35 -5.59 -4.03
CA LEU A 389 -4.45 -5.21 -5.11
C LEU A 389 -3.07 -4.84 -4.56
N SER A 390 -2.03 -5.42 -5.13
CA SER A 390 -0.64 -4.97 -4.96
C SER A 390 0.05 -4.87 -6.32
N LEU A 391 1.15 -4.12 -6.38
CA LEU A 391 1.92 -3.94 -7.60
C LEU A 391 3.38 -4.34 -7.40
N THR A 392 3.99 -4.77 -8.49
CA THR A 392 5.45 -4.87 -8.58
C THR A 392 6.11 -3.50 -8.34
N ALA A 393 7.33 -3.48 -7.82
CA ALA A 393 8.04 -2.23 -7.53
C ALA A 393 8.20 -1.31 -8.75
N ASN A 394 8.24 -1.87 -9.97
CA ASN A 394 8.28 -1.08 -11.21
C ASN A 394 6.89 -0.55 -11.64
N GLY A 395 5.82 -0.92 -10.96
CA GLY A 395 4.47 -0.50 -11.25
C GLY A 395 3.85 -1.04 -12.55
N ASN A 396 4.55 -1.94 -13.25
CA ASN A 396 4.07 -2.45 -14.54
C ASN A 396 3.04 -3.56 -14.39
N PHE A 397 3.15 -4.40 -13.36
CA PHE A 397 2.26 -5.51 -13.11
C PHE A 397 1.59 -5.37 -11.76
N ALA A 398 0.32 -5.74 -11.72
CA ALA A 398 -0.46 -5.85 -10.50
C ALA A 398 -0.77 -7.32 -10.20
N PHE A 399 -0.90 -7.63 -8.93
CA PHE A 399 -1.45 -8.86 -8.39
C PHE A 399 -2.78 -8.55 -7.72
N PHE A 400 -3.75 -9.42 -7.86
CA PHE A 400 -5.05 -9.31 -7.19
C PHE A 400 -5.67 -10.69 -7.04
N SER A 401 -6.72 -10.80 -6.24
CA SER A 401 -7.43 -12.05 -6.01
C SER A 401 -8.85 -11.95 -6.54
N SER A 402 -9.31 -13.00 -7.21
CA SER A 402 -10.67 -13.06 -7.77
C SER A 402 -11.26 -14.46 -7.64
N ASN A 403 -12.55 -14.51 -7.36
CA ASN A 403 -13.38 -15.72 -7.42
C ASN A 403 -14.36 -15.70 -8.61
N LYS A 404 -14.19 -14.76 -9.54
CA LYS A 404 -15.03 -14.57 -10.72
C LYS A 404 -14.40 -15.07 -12.01
N LEU A 405 -13.07 -15.27 -12.00
CA LEU A 405 -12.32 -15.80 -13.12
C LEU A 405 -12.16 -17.32 -12.99
N ASP A 406 -11.97 -18.00 -14.11
CA ASP A 406 -11.69 -19.45 -14.09
C ASP A 406 -10.37 -19.72 -13.35
N GLY A 407 -10.43 -20.55 -12.30
CA GLY A 407 -9.31 -20.81 -11.40
C GLY A 407 -9.28 -22.23 -10.85
N TYR A 408 -8.54 -22.43 -9.78
CA TYR A 408 -8.34 -23.72 -9.13
C TYR A 408 -9.23 -23.90 -7.88
N GLY A 409 -9.56 -22.79 -7.18
CA GLY A 409 -10.30 -22.78 -5.93
C GLY A 409 -11.42 -21.77 -5.90
N GLY A 410 -11.68 -21.19 -4.73
CA GLY A 410 -12.61 -20.09 -4.57
C GLY A 410 -11.97 -18.78 -5.01
N PHE A 411 -11.08 -18.20 -4.18
CA PHE A 411 -10.25 -17.08 -4.60
C PHE A 411 -8.91 -17.58 -5.11
N ASP A 412 -8.52 -17.16 -6.32
CA ASP A 412 -7.20 -17.39 -6.89
C ASP A 412 -6.46 -16.07 -7.10
N ILE A 413 -5.14 -16.12 -7.07
CA ILE A 413 -4.28 -14.98 -7.38
C ILE A 413 -4.02 -14.91 -8.88
N TYR A 414 -4.22 -13.70 -9.42
CA TYR A 414 -3.97 -13.35 -10.82
C TYR A 414 -2.96 -12.20 -10.90
N THR A 415 -2.32 -12.09 -12.04
CA THR A 415 -1.50 -10.93 -12.40
C THR A 415 -1.98 -10.33 -13.71
N PHE A 416 -1.86 -9.01 -13.86
CA PHE A 416 -2.14 -8.32 -15.12
C PHE A 416 -1.20 -7.13 -15.30
N GLU A 417 -1.01 -6.70 -16.54
CA GLU A 417 -0.28 -5.48 -16.85
C GLU A 417 -1.11 -4.26 -16.51
N MET A 418 -0.60 -3.41 -15.61
CA MET A 418 -1.28 -2.18 -15.21
C MET A 418 -1.35 -1.19 -16.36
N PRO A 419 -2.54 -0.67 -16.73
CA PRO A 419 -2.67 0.38 -17.74
C PRO A 419 -1.77 1.60 -17.45
N PRO A 420 -1.09 2.16 -18.45
CA PRO A 420 -0.10 3.22 -18.24
C PRO A 420 -0.60 4.43 -17.44
N GLU A 421 -1.86 4.83 -17.62
CA GLU A 421 -2.48 5.97 -16.94
C GLU A 421 -2.81 5.70 -15.46
N LEU A 422 -2.78 4.43 -15.05
CA LEU A 422 -3.01 3.99 -13.67
C LEU A 422 -1.71 3.64 -12.94
N ARG A 423 -0.57 3.57 -13.66
CA ARG A 423 0.73 3.22 -13.08
C ARG A 423 1.23 4.26 -12.09
N PRO A 424 1.93 3.85 -11.04
CA PRO A 424 2.61 4.73 -10.12
C PRO A 424 3.82 5.42 -10.79
N HIS A 425 4.50 6.29 -10.06
CA HIS A 425 5.78 6.80 -10.52
C HIS A 425 6.84 5.70 -10.54
N ILE A 426 7.72 5.76 -11.55
CA ILE A 426 8.76 4.76 -11.72
C ILE A 426 9.74 4.86 -10.55
N VAL A 427 9.96 3.74 -9.87
CA VAL A 427 11.00 3.58 -8.86
C VAL A 427 12.06 2.60 -9.33
N THR A 428 13.23 2.69 -8.74
CA THR A 428 14.32 1.74 -8.86
C THR A 428 14.88 1.46 -7.47
N TYR A 429 15.85 0.58 -7.34
CA TYR A 429 16.46 0.32 -6.06
C TYR A 429 17.98 0.45 -6.10
N VAL A 430 18.53 0.84 -4.93
CA VAL A 430 19.95 0.82 -4.62
C VAL A 430 20.22 -0.42 -3.79
N LYS A 431 21.09 -1.29 -4.27
CA LYS A 431 21.54 -2.47 -3.53
C LYS A 431 23.00 -2.29 -3.17
N GLY A 432 23.31 -2.38 -1.88
CA GLY A 432 24.66 -2.18 -1.40
C GLY A 432 25.14 -3.25 -0.44
N PHE A 433 26.46 -3.33 -0.31
CA PHE A 433 27.15 -4.14 0.70
C PHE A 433 28.16 -3.26 1.43
N VAL A 434 28.15 -3.31 2.75
CA VAL A 434 29.08 -2.57 3.59
C VAL A 434 29.99 -3.53 4.34
N SER A 435 31.29 -3.32 4.26
CA SER A 435 32.27 -4.13 4.97
C SER A 435 33.46 -3.29 5.44
N ASP A 436 34.19 -3.82 6.42
CA ASP A 436 35.45 -3.26 6.90
C ASP A 436 36.52 -3.30 5.81
N ALA A 437 37.20 -2.21 5.56
CA ALA A 437 38.19 -2.11 4.50
C ALA A 437 39.40 -3.05 4.69
N LYS A 438 39.76 -3.35 5.94
CA LYS A 438 40.91 -4.19 6.30
C LYS A 438 40.57 -5.66 6.42
N THR A 439 39.52 -5.96 7.21
CA THR A 439 39.14 -7.34 7.54
C THR A 439 38.17 -7.97 6.55
N ARG A 440 37.49 -7.16 5.74
CA ARG A 440 36.42 -7.58 4.79
C ARG A 440 35.19 -8.18 5.49
N GLN A 441 35.11 -8.07 6.80
CA GLN A 441 33.93 -8.53 7.55
C GLN A 441 32.73 -7.59 7.27
N PRO A 442 31.52 -8.13 7.18
CA PRO A 442 30.29 -7.35 7.07
C PRO A 442 30.17 -6.33 8.20
N LEU A 443 29.61 -5.18 7.92
CA LEU A 443 29.38 -4.14 8.93
C LEU A 443 27.91 -3.71 8.93
N GLU A 444 27.29 -3.74 10.09
CA GLU A 444 26.08 -3.01 10.37
C GLU A 444 26.42 -1.52 10.46
N SER A 445 25.89 -0.74 9.52
CA SER A 445 26.22 0.68 9.34
C SER A 445 24.97 1.46 8.98
N ALA A 446 24.84 2.68 9.50
CA ALA A 446 23.77 3.57 9.10
C ALA A 446 23.91 3.95 7.62
N VAL A 447 22.85 3.78 6.86
CA VAL A 447 22.74 4.11 5.43
C VAL A 447 21.72 5.21 5.27
N GLU A 448 22.10 6.31 4.63
CA GLU A 448 21.20 7.40 4.31
C GLU A 448 21.33 7.79 2.84
N ILE A 449 20.16 7.94 2.15
CA ILE A 449 20.12 8.46 0.79
C ILE A 449 19.33 9.76 0.80
N ILE A 450 19.89 10.78 0.15
CA ILE A 450 19.38 12.15 0.15
C ILE A 450 19.10 12.56 -1.29
N ALA A 451 17.90 13.07 -1.57
CA ALA A 451 17.59 13.71 -2.86
C ALA A 451 18.29 15.06 -2.93
N LEU A 452 19.29 15.21 -3.81
CA LEU A 452 20.16 16.40 -3.85
C LEU A 452 19.39 17.68 -4.17
N GLU A 453 18.41 17.64 -5.06
CA GLU A 453 17.59 18.81 -5.43
C GLU A 453 16.81 19.42 -4.25
N SER A 454 16.31 18.59 -3.34
CA SER A 454 15.50 19.03 -2.19
C SER A 454 16.25 19.03 -0.88
N ASN A 455 17.45 18.43 -0.86
CA ASN A 455 18.25 18.17 0.33
C ASN A 455 17.47 17.42 1.43
N LYS A 456 16.54 16.53 1.01
CA LYS A 456 15.75 15.72 1.94
C LYS A 456 16.23 14.28 1.92
N SER A 457 16.31 13.68 3.10
CA SER A 457 16.51 12.24 3.24
C SER A 457 15.29 11.52 2.68
N VAL A 458 15.53 10.56 1.79
CA VAL A 458 14.51 9.72 1.14
C VAL A 458 14.62 8.26 1.57
N TYR A 459 15.70 7.90 2.27
CA TYR A 459 15.90 6.58 2.84
C TYR A 459 16.87 6.66 4.02
N GLN A 460 16.52 6.00 5.10
CA GLN A 460 17.37 5.85 6.30
C GLN A 460 17.14 4.47 6.91
N ASP A 461 18.17 3.64 6.97
CA ASP A 461 18.14 2.32 7.59
C ASP A 461 19.57 1.87 7.93
N TYR A 462 19.73 0.63 8.38
CA TYR A 462 21.02 0.01 8.63
C TYR A 462 21.28 -1.14 7.65
N SER A 463 22.53 -1.30 7.22
CA SER A 463 22.97 -2.53 6.55
C SER A 463 22.89 -3.70 7.54
N SER A 464 22.62 -4.93 7.04
CA SER A 464 22.51 -6.11 7.91
C SER A 464 23.85 -6.44 8.61
N GLY A 465 23.76 -6.82 9.88
CA GLY A 465 24.97 -7.11 10.67
C GLY A 465 25.70 -8.39 10.24
N ASP A 466 24.97 -9.36 9.69
CA ASP A 466 25.49 -10.66 9.29
C ASP A 466 26.05 -10.69 7.86
N ARG A 467 25.47 -9.89 6.94
CA ARG A 467 25.87 -9.87 5.52
C ARG A 467 26.36 -8.52 5.04
N GLY A 468 26.08 -7.43 5.79
CA GLY A 468 26.42 -6.06 5.41
C GLY A 468 25.56 -5.51 4.27
N ASP A 469 24.52 -6.21 3.84
CA ASP A 469 23.67 -5.81 2.72
C ASP A 469 22.60 -4.80 3.13
N PHE A 470 22.21 -3.95 2.19
CA PHE A 470 21.04 -3.08 2.29
C PHE A 470 20.35 -2.96 0.92
N LEU A 471 19.06 -2.65 0.95
CA LEU A 471 18.27 -2.38 -0.25
C LEU A 471 17.39 -1.16 0.04
N ALA A 472 17.52 -0.12 -0.79
CA ALA A 472 16.73 1.09 -0.73
C ALA A 472 15.92 1.25 -2.01
N THR A 473 14.60 1.37 -1.91
CA THR A 473 13.74 1.69 -3.05
C THR A 473 13.53 3.19 -3.09
N ILE A 474 13.84 3.82 -4.21
CA ILE A 474 13.77 5.28 -4.40
C ILE A 474 13.31 5.64 -5.82
N SER A 475 12.79 6.86 -5.99
CA SER A 475 12.32 7.36 -7.29
C SER A 475 13.43 7.35 -8.35
N ALA A 476 13.13 6.87 -9.55
CA ALA A 476 14.04 6.98 -10.68
C ALA A 476 14.13 8.43 -11.22
N GLY A 477 15.10 8.69 -12.08
CA GLY A 477 15.20 9.95 -12.83
C GLY A 477 15.76 11.15 -12.06
N LYS A 478 16.34 10.94 -10.85
CA LYS A 478 16.92 12.00 -10.01
C LYS A 478 18.36 11.71 -9.63
N ASN A 479 19.02 12.72 -9.06
CA ASN A 479 20.37 12.62 -8.50
C ASN A 479 20.31 12.53 -6.98
N TYR A 480 21.14 11.65 -6.41
CA TYR A 480 21.14 11.33 -5.00
C TYR A 480 22.55 11.38 -4.41
N GLY A 481 22.62 11.75 -3.14
CA GLY A 481 23.79 11.55 -2.26
C GLY A 481 23.57 10.30 -1.40
N LEU A 482 24.57 9.43 -1.33
CA LEU A 482 24.61 8.27 -0.43
C LEU A 482 25.63 8.56 0.68
N ASN A 483 25.20 8.44 1.93
CA ASN A 483 26.06 8.50 3.10
C ASN A 483 25.96 7.21 3.88
N ILE A 484 27.12 6.63 4.22
CA ILE A 484 27.19 5.44 5.09
C ILE A 484 28.14 5.73 6.24
N SER A 485 27.68 5.49 7.46
CA SER A 485 28.45 5.82 8.68
C SER A 485 28.35 4.71 9.74
N LYS A 486 29.46 4.57 10.50
CA LYS A 486 29.55 3.66 11.64
C LYS A 486 30.48 4.24 12.69
N PRO A 487 30.17 4.17 13.99
CA PRO A 487 31.12 4.58 15.05
C PRO A 487 32.47 3.87 14.91
N GLY A 488 33.56 4.63 15.02
CA GLY A 488 34.94 4.13 14.85
C GLY A 488 35.48 4.08 13.42
N TYR A 489 34.64 4.43 12.43
CA TYR A 489 34.98 4.45 11.00
C TYR A 489 34.83 5.85 10.41
N LEU A 490 35.57 6.14 9.34
CA LEU A 490 35.30 7.27 8.47
C LEU A 490 33.99 7.02 7.73
N PHE A 491 33.19 8.06 7.57
CA PHE A 491 31.96 7.92 6.78
C PHE A 491 32.28 7.82 5.29
N TYR A 492 31.45 7.10 4.55
CA TYR A 492 31.51 7.00 3.10
C TYR A 492 30.50 7.95 2.49
N SER A 493 30.93 8.66 1.44
CA SER A 493 30.09 9.57 0.67
C SER A 493 30.19 9.25 -0.82
N GLU A 494 29.06 9.22 -1.51
CA GLU A 494 28.96 9.04 -2.96
C GLU A 494 27.83 9.90 -3.51
N ASN A 495 27.95 10.35 -4.76
CA ASN A 495 26.81 10.83 -5.52
C ASN A 495 26.54 9.89 -6.69
N PHE A 496 25.28 9.69 -7.03
CA PHE A 496 24.90 8.86 -8.14
C PHE A 496 23.63 9.37 -8.81
N SER A 497 23.49 9.07 -10.09
CA SER A 497 22.33 9.45 -10.89
C SER A 497 21.51 8.21 -11.20
N LEU A 498 20.21 8.31 -11.00
CA LEU A 498 19.24 7.29 -11.43
C LEU A 498 18.47 7.72 -12.69
N VAL A 499 18.96 8.72 -13.41
CA VAL A 499 18.43 9.10 -14.73
C VAL A 499 18.65 7.95 -15.70
N GLY A 500 17.54 7.43 -16.27
CA GLY A 500 17.56 6.26 -17.16
C GLY A 500 17.66 4.90 -16.48
N HIS A 501 17.70 4.84 -15.14
CA HIS A 501 17.60 3.58 -14.40
C HIS A 501 16.15 3.12 -14.23
N THR A 502 15.97 1.80 -14.19
CA THR A 502 14.69 1.11 -13.97
C THR A 502 14.89 0.02 -12.91
N SER A 503 13.83 -0.58 -12.43
CA SER A 503 13.92 -1.72 -11.49
C SER A 503 14.68 -2.93 -12.05
N SER A 504 14.72 -3.09 -13.36
CA SER A 504 15.52 -4.14 -14.02
C SER A 504 17.01 -3.82 -14.11
N ASN A 505 17.41 -2.55 -13.86
CA ASN A 505 18.79 -2.09 -13.86
C ASN A 505 19.05 -1.24 -12.60
N PRO A 506 19.14 -1.88 -11.41
CA PRO A 506 19.35 -1.18 -10.14
C PRO A 506 20.77 -0.61 -10.04
N PHE A 507 20.93 0.37 -9.16
CA PHE A 507 22.25 0.85 -8.78
C PHE A 507 22.87 -0.09 -7.73
N ASN A 508 24.00 -0.70 -8.07
CA ASN A 508 24.72 -1.61 -7.17
C ASN A 508 26.01 -0.96 -6.66
N ILE A 509 26.26 -1.07 -5.35
CA ILE A 509 27.45 -0.48 -4.72
C ILE A 509 28.04 -1.40 -3.66
N THR A 510 29.38 -1.43 -3.61
CA THR A 510 30.12 -2.08 -2.51
C THR A 510 30.94 -1.02 -1.80
N VAL A 511 30.73 -0.91 -0.49
CA VAL A 511 31.35 0.11 0.35
C VAL A 511 32.31 -0.53 1.33
N LEU A 512 33.51 -0.02 1.34
CA LEU A 512 34.57 -0.39 2.30
C LEU A 512 34.78 0.76 3.25
N LEU A 513 34.37 0.61 4.51
CA LEU A 513 34.57 1.64 5.53
C LEU A 513 35.99 1.53 6.11
N GLU A 514 36.70 2.64 6.07
CA GLU A 514 38.05 2.77 6.65
C GLU A 514 37.94 3.11 8.15
N PRO A 515 38.65 2.39 9.04
CA PRO A 515 38.74 2.79 10.43
C PRO A 515 39.34 4.20 10.57
N ILE A 516 38.99 4.92 11.65
CA ILE A 516 39.56 6.24 11.95
C ILE A 516 41.03 6.06 12.35
N GLU A 517 41.95 6.42 11.45
CA GLU A 517 43.39 6.36 11.65
C GLU A 517 44.05 7.63 11.12
N VAL A 518 45.15 8.08 11.77
CA VAL A 518 45.92 9.23 11.31
C VAL A 518 46.48 8.94 9.91
N GLY A 519 46.24 9.84 8.97
CA GLY A 519 46.62 9.71 7.56
C GLY A 519 45.51 9.28 6.65
N ASN A 520 44.43 8.61 7.14
CA ASN A 520 43.28 8.26 6.34
C ASN A 520 42.47 9.49 5.94
N LYS A 521 41.82 9.42 4.80
CA LYS A 521 41.11 10.56 4.21
C LYS A 521 39.78 10.14 3.56
N VAL A 522 38.87 11.10 3.45
CA VAL A 522 37.58 10.96 2.79
C VAL A 522 37.46 12.02 1.69
N ILE A 523 37.07 11.62 0.50
CA ILE A 523 36.66 12.54 -0.57
C ILE A 523 35.19 12.89 -0.34
N LEU A 524 34.90 14.18 -0.18
CA LEU A 524 33.56 14.72 0.01
C LEU A 524 32.91 14.89 -1.37
N LYS A 525 32.21 13.86 -1.84
CA LYS A 525 31.69 13.78 -3.22
C LYS A 525 30.44 14.64 -3.45
N ASN A 526 29.75 15.04 -2.40
CA ASN A 526 28.57 15.89 -2.47
C ASN A 526 28.88 17.34 -2.05
N ILE A 527 30.10 17.84 -2.30
CA ILE A 527 30.46 19.25 -2.19
C ILE A 527 30.55 19.86 -3.56
N PHE A 528 29.65 20.80 -3.85
CA PHE A 528 29.48 21.41 -5.16
C PHE A 528 29.84 22.90 -5.13
N PHE A 529 30.50 23.35 -6.21
CA PHE A 529 30.87 24.72 -6.48
C PHE A 529 30.64 25.03 -7.95
N ASP A 530 30.16 26.20 -8.25
CA ASP A 530 30.15 26.72 -9.61
C ASP A 530 31.56 26.81 -10.21
N THR A 531 31.64 26.84 -11.53
CA THR A 531 32.90 27.00 -12.24
C THR A 531 33.61 28.30 -11.80
N ASN A 532 34.87 28.19 -11.39
CA ASN A 532 35.71 29.27 -10.87
C ASN A 532 35.16 30.01 -9.63
N LYS A 533 34.18 29.42 -8.95
CA LYS A 533 33.65 29.93 -7.68
C LYS A 533 34.03 29.05 -6.52
N TYR A 534 33.92 29.62 -5.30
CA TYR A 534 34.17 28.93 -4.02
C TYR A 534 32.98 29.05 -3.05
N GLN A 535 31.86 29.65 -3.51
CA GLN A 535 30.62 29.63 -2.74
C GLN A 535 30.01 28.22 -2.79
N LEU A 536 29.67 27.69 -1.63
CA LEU A 536 29.02 26.39 -1.50
C LEU A 536 27.60 26.45 -2.05
N GLU A 537 27.25 25.49 -2.89
CA GLU A 537 25.89 25.31 -3.36
C GLU A 537 24.99 24.67 -2.32
N LEU A 538 23.67 24.81 -2.50
CA LEU A 538 22.68 24.33 -1.53
C LEU A 538 22.76 22.82 -1.33
N GLU A 539 23.04 22.08 -2.39
CA GLU A 539 23.17 20.63 -2.47
C GLU A 539 24.31 20.11 -1.59
N SER A 540 25.31 20.97 -1.25
CA SER A 540 26.43 20.60 -0.39
C SER A 540 26.08 20.49 1.10
N ARG A 541 24.91 20.98 1.51
CA ARG A 541 24.54 21.08 2.94
C ARG A 541 24.46 19.73 3.65
N SER A 542 23.94 18.71 2.98
CA SER A 542 23.83 17.36 3.55
C SER A 542 25.20 16.77 3.91
N GLU A 543 26.17 16.89 2.99
CA GLU A 543 27.52 16.40 3.20
C GLU A 543 28.24 17.15 4.33
N LEU A 544 28.07 18.45 4.37
CA LEU A 544 28.65 19.30 5.41
C LEU A 544 28.04 19.00 6.78
N GLN A 545 26.75 18.71 6.82
CA GLN A 545 26.09 18.30 8.06
C GLN A 545 26.64 16.96 8.56
N LYS A 546 26.89 15.99 7.67
CA LYS A 546 27.52 14.71 8.04
C LYS A 546 28.94 14.89 8.58
N LEU A 547 29.72 15.81 8.01
CA LEU A 547 31.04 16.11 8.55
C LEU A 547 30.96 16.80 9.93
N ILE A 548 29.98 17.68 10.17
CA ILE A 548 29.71 18.24 11.50
C ILE A 548 29.38 17.14 12.51
N GLU A 549 28.45 16.23 12.15
CA GLU A 549 28.07 15.08 13.00
C GLU A 549 29.27 14.18 13.30
N PHE A 550 30.07 13.86 12.27
CA PHE A 550 31.32 13.09 12.45
C PHE A 550 32.27 13.75 13.43
N MET A 551 32.50 15.07 13.33
CA MET A 551 33.35 15.82 14.23
C MET A 551 32.78 15.89 15.66
N ALA A 552 31.45 15.95 15.80
CA ALA A 552 30.80 15.95 17.12
C ALA A 552 30.90 14.58 17.80
N LEU A 553 30.73 13.48 17.06
CA LEU A 553 30.85 12.11 17.57
C LEU A 553 32.31 11.70 17.90
N ASN A 554 33.30 12.40 17.33
CA ASN A 554 34.73 12.09 17.50
C ASN A 554 35.48 13.31 18.04
N PRO A 555 35.31 13.69 19.33
CA PRO A 555 35.82 14.96 19.88
C PRO A 555 37.34 15.10 19.91
N THR A 556 38.07 14.01 19.83
CA THR A 556 39.57 14.01 19.84
C THR A 556 40.17 14.08 18.45
N VAL A 557 39.36 13.87 17.40
CA VAL A 557 39.84 13.85 16.02
C VAL A 557 40.10 15.27 15.51
N HIS A 558 41.26 15.46 14.86
CA HIS A 558 41.63 16.67 14.14
C HIS A 558 41.76 16.39 12.65
N ILE A 559 41.31 17.32 11.83
CA ILE A 559 41.24 17.13 10.35
C ILE A 559 41.95 18.27 9.60
N GLU A 560 42.51 17.93 8.45
CA GLU A 560 42.89 18.87 7.40
C GLU A 560 41.85 18.82 6.29
N ILE A 561 41.21 19.93 5.95
CA ILE A 561 40.31 20.11 4.83
C ILE A 561 41.14 20.54 3.64
N SER A 562 41.12 19.76 2.55
CA SER A 562 41.98 19.91 1.40
C SER A 562 41.20 20.19 0.15
N GLY A 563 41.55 21.27 -0.59
CA GLY A 563 40.96 21.59 -1.89
C GLY A 563 41.92 21.25 -3.04
N HIS A 564 41.38 20.74 -4.14
CA HIS A 564 42.13 20.33 -5.31
C HIS A 564 41.47 20.83 -6.60
N THR A 565 42.30 21.07 -7.66
CA THR A 565 41.84 21.40 -9.01
C THR A 565 42.36 20.36 -10.00
N ASP A 566 41.85 20.41 -11.23
CA ASP A 566 42.45 19.77 -12.37
C ASP A 566 43.69 20.55 -12.87
N ASN A 567 44.26 20.13 -13.99
CA ASN A 567 45.44 20.74 -14.60
C ASN A 567 45.15 21.94 -15.54
N VAL A 568 43.88 22.34 -15.69
CA VAL A 568 43.50 23.45 -16.57
C VAL A 568 43.71 24.80 -15.87
N GLY A 569 44.33 25.75 -16.53
CA GLY A 569 44.53 27.09 -16.02
C GLY A 569 45.88 27.34 -15.36
N ASN A 570 46.04 28.54 -14.78
CA ASN A 570 47.24 29.00 -14.13
C ASN A 570 47.43 28.39 -12.73
N ASP A 571 48.66 28.04 -12.38
CA ASP A 571 49.01 27.35 -11.15
C ASP A 571 48.66 28.14 -9.88
N GLU A 572 48.93 29.44 -9.88
CA GLU A 572 48.67 30.32 -8.77
C GLU A 572 47.17 30.55 -8.54
N LEU A 573 46.42 30.71 -9.64
CA LEU A 573 44.95 30.81 -9.61
C LEU A 573 44.33 29.50 -9.10
N ASN A 574 44.79 28.34 -9.56
CA ASN A 574 44.34 27.04 -9.10
C ASN A 574 44.66 26.84 -7.61
N LYS A 575 45.82 27.24 -7.17
CA LYS A 575 46.21 27.21 -5.76
C LYS A 575 45.27 28.03 -4.90
N THR A 576 45.04 29.29 -5.29
CA THR A 576 44.15 30.23 -4.59
C THR A 576 42.70 29.73 -4.60
N LEU A 577 42.19 29.26 -5.75
CA LEU A 577 40.83 28.75 -5.88
C LEU A 577 40.59 27.51 -4.96
N SER A 578 41.55 26.58 -4.95
CA SER A 578 41.45 25.38 -4.10
C SER A 578 41.50 25.71 -2.62
N GLU A 579 42.31 26.70 -2.23
CA GLU A 579 42.41 27.17 -0.83
C GLU A 579 41.11 27.86 -0.40
N ASN A 580 40.53 28.73 -1.25
CA ASN A 580 39.27 29.39 -0.99
C ASN A 580 38.11 28.37 -0.85
N ARG A 581 38.09 27.30 -1.66
CA ARG A 581 37.11 26.21 -1.55
C ARG A 581 37.24 25.44 -0.23
N ALA A 582 38.49 25.08 0.16
CA ALA A 582 38.74 24.44 1.43
C ALA A 582 38.34 25.34 2.62
N LYS A 583 38.61 26.66 2.48
CA LYS A 583 38.22 27.67 3.48
C LYS A 583 36.70 27.78 3.60
N SER A 584 35.95 27.76 2.50
CA SER A 584 34.48 27.81 2.54
C SER A 584 33.87 26.63 3.31
N VAL A 585 34.45 25.42 3.18
CA VAL A 585 34.05 24.25 3.96
C VAL A 585 34.42 24.47 5.43
N TYR A 586 35.64 24.91 5.74
CA TYR A 586 36.10 25.21 7.09
C TYR A 586 35.19 26.23 7.80
N ASP A 587 34.89 27.35 7.12
CA ASP A 587 34.01 28.41 7.65
C ASP A 587 32.59 27.87 7.93
N TYR A 588 32.07 26.99 7.07
CA TYR A 588 30.77 26.36 7.27
C TYR A 588 30.76 25.45 8.52
N LEU A 589 31.82 24.64 8.73
CA LEU A 589 31.95 23.80 9.91
C LEU A 589 32.03 24.61 11.21
N ILE A 590 32.71 25.75 11.21
CA ILE A 590 32.71 26.70 12.33
C ILE A 590 31.28 27.20 12.61
N SER A 591 30.52 27.57 11.57
CA SER A 591 29.13 27.99 11.74
C SER A 591 28.27 26.88 12.37
N GLY A 592 28.61 25.61 12.11
CA GLY A 592 28.05 24.39 12.71
C GLY A 592 28.62 24.05 14.09
N LYS A 593 29.38 24.95 14.72
CA LYS A 593 29.97 24.84 16.07
C LYS A 593 31.10 23.80 16.22
N VAL A 594 31.76 23.43 15.11
CA VAL A 594 33.01 22.64 15.22
C VAL A 594 34.14 23.55 15.69
N ASP A 595 34.91 23.08 16.69
CA ASP A 595 36.02 23.85 17.28
C ASP A 595 37.12 24.13 16.23
N PRO A 596 37.43 25.40 15.92
CA PRO A 596 38.48 25.77 14.97
C PRO A 596 39.84 25.16 15.25
N SER A 597 40.20 24.92 16.52
CA SER A 597 41.48 24.32 16.92
C SER A 597 41.67 22.88 16.43
N ARG A 598 40.58 22.22 16.05
CA ARG A 598 40.57 20.85 15.56
C ARG A 598 40.65 20.75 14.03
N MET A 599 40.74 21.88 13.35
CA MET A 599 40.66 21.92 11.89
C MET A 599 41.71 22.83 11.29
N ILE A 600 42.32 22.42 10.22
CA ILE A 600 43.08 23.28 9.34
C ILE A 600 42.55 23.15 7.91
N TYR A 601 42.75 24.17 7.07
CA TYR A 601 42.41 24.10 5.64
C TYR A 601 43.61 24.37 4.77
N LYS A 602 43.66 23.75 3.58
CA LYS A 602 44.78 23.89 2.65
C LYS A 602 44.31 23.67 1.19
N GLY A 603 44.75 24.55 0.31
CA GLY A 603 44.61 24.34 -1.11
C GLY A 603 45.85 23.69 -1.69
N TYR A 604 45.70 22.69 -2.50
CA TYR A 604 46.79 21.99 -3.20
C TYR A 604 46.86 22.31 -4.70
N GLY A 605 45.83 23.03 -5.24
CA GLY A 605 45.75 23.25 -6.70
C GLY A 605 45.82 21.93 -7.45
N LYS A 606 46.58 21.87 -8.51
CA LYS A 606 46.79 20.70 -9.38
C LYS A 606 47.89 19.74 -8.90
N THR A 607 48.57 20.00 -7.78
CA THR A 607 49.81 19.30 -7.39
C THR A 607 49.59 17.87 -6.85
N MET A 608 48.37 17.51 -6.49
CA MET A 608 48.03 16.19 -5.93
C MET A 608 46.89 15.54 -6.72
N PRO A 609 47.09 15.16 -8.01
CA PRO A 609 46.08 14.52 -8.81
C PRO A 609 45.83 13.07 -8.34
N ILE A 610 44.60 12.60 -8.46
CA ILE A 610 44.19 11.21 -8.23
C ILE A 610 43.83 10.49 -9.55
N ALA A 611 43.79 11.23 -10.67
CA ALA A 611 43.56 10.73 -12.01
C ALA A 611 44.49 11.42 -13.02
N PRO A 612 44.75 10.86 -14.20
CA PRO A 612 45.76 11.35 -15.15
C PRO A 612 45.50 12.75 -15.75
N ASN A 613 44.33 13.35 -15.60
CA ASN A 613 43.91 14.63 -16.26
C ASN A 613 43.78 14.54 -17.78
N ILE A 614 43.59 13.37 -18.36
CA ILE A 614 43.53 13.17 -19.83
C ILE A 614 42.09 13.44 -20.32
N THR A 615 41.10 12.81 -19.67
CA THR A 615 39.68 12.97 -20.03
C THR A 615 38.99 13.99 -19.14
N ASP A 616 37.75 14.38 -19.49
CA ASP A 616 36.94 15.26 -18.66
C ASP A 616 36.53 14.54 -17.34
N GLU A 617 36.34 13.21 -17.37
CA GLU A 617 36.11 12.41 -16.19
C GLU A 617 37.33 12.39 -15.25
N ASP A 618 38.55 12.28 -15.78
CA ASP A 618 39.78 12.40 -14.99
C ASP A 618 39.88 13.74 -14.29
N ARG A 619 39.64 14.81 -15.06
CA ARG A 619 39.67 16.19 -14.55
C ARG A 619 38.59 16.40 -13.48
N ALA A 620 37.38 15.83 -13.68
CA ALA A 620 36.32 15.90 -12.69
C ALA A 620 36.72 15.22 -11.38
N LYS A 621 37.38 14.06 -11.42
CA LYS A 621 37.91 13.40 -10.21
C LYS A 621 38.95 14.23 -9.49
N ASN A 622 39.77 15.00 -10.21
CA ASN A 622 40.79 15.87 -9.63
C ASN A 622 40.20 17.13 -8.99
N ARG A 623 39.09 17.67 -9.52
CA ARG A 623 38.34 18.78 -8.89
C ARG A 623 37.54 18.27 -7.69
N ARG A 624 38.18 18.18 -6.53
CA ARG A 624 37.59 17.60 -5.33
C ARG A 624 37.92 18.38 -4.06
N THR A 625 37.10 18.17 -3.05
CA THR A 625 37.38 18.50 -1.66
C THR A 625 37.49 17.21 -0.86
N GLU A 626 38.51 17.11 0.01
CA GLU A 626 38.70 15.97 0.89
C GLU A 626 39.04 16.43 2.29
N PHE A 627 38.80 15.60 3.32
CA PHE A 627 39.43 15.81 4.62
C PHE A 627 40.33 14.64 4.98
N LYS A 628 41.37 14.91 5.76
CA LYS A 628 42.35 13.93 6.23
C LYS A 628 42.44 13.98 7.74
N ILE A 629 42.52 12.84 8.39
CA ILE A 629 42.78 12.75 9.83
C ILE A 629 44.26 13.12 10.09
N ILE A 630 44.51 14.15 10.88
CA ILE A 630 45.86 14.62 11.23
C ILE A 630 46.25 14.35 12.67
N ALA A 631 45.27 14.16 13.56
CA ALA A 631 45.46 13.69 14.93
C ALA A 631 44.19 12.99 15.45
N LYS A 632 44.33 12.17 16.51
CA LYS A 632 43.22 11.40 17.08
C LYS A 632 43.31 11.44 18.61
#